data_db3b49852f1bb81b724d95ef7a2f1c79
#
_entry.id   db3b49852f1bb81b724d95ef7a2f1c79
#
_cell.length_a   1.000
_cell.length_b   1.000
_cell.length_c   1.000
_cell.angle_alpha   90.00
_cell.angle_beta   90.00
_cell.angle_gamma   90.00
#
_symmetry.space_group_name_H-M   'P 1'
#
loop_
_entity.id
_entity.type
_entity.pdbx_description
1 polymer ?
#
loop_
_entity_poly.entity_id
_entity_poly.type
_entity_poly.pdbx_seq_one_letter_code
_entity_poly.pdbx_strand_id
1 'polypeptide(L)'
;SYIKGKVVAAALQNKSGEFLKPSVAAGAKALNGISLDKDLAGKNPNPTAKGAYPIATLTWVLAYKTGNGDNAKVVQDAFNYMLSDAAQNKAPSLGFVPLKGDILAKSKAAVNKIGK
;
A
#
# COMPACT_ATOMS: atom_id res chain seq x y z
N SER A 1 4.65 -8.41 -10.81
CA SER A 1 4.38 -8.23 -12.25
C SER A 1 5.45 -8.87 -13.14
N TYR A 2 6.71 -8.96 -12.70
CA TYR A 2 7.81 -9.59 -13.47
C TYR A 2 7.61 -11.07 -13.79
N ILE A 3 6.76 -11.74 -13.03
CA ILE A 3 6.50 -13.19 -13.17
C ILE A 3 5.12 -13.48 -13.78
N LYS A 4 4.39 -12.45 -14.20
CA LYS A 4 3.07 -12.61 -14.80
C LYS A 4 3.15 -13.53 -16.04
N GLY A 5 2.40 -14.62 -16.02
CA GLY A 5 2.38 -15.62 -17.10
C GLY A 5 3.51 -16.66 -17.06
N LYS A 6 4.52 -16.52 -16.17
CA LYS A 6 5.64 -17.46 -16.07
C LYS A 6 5.50 -18.46 -14.91
N VAL A 7 4.72 -18.11 -13.89
CA VAL A 7 4.45 -18.95 -12.72
C VAL A 7 2.97 -18.91 -12.37
N VAL A 8 2.50 -19.99 -11.77
CA VAL A 8 1.12 -20.09 -11.27
C VAL A 8 1.14 -19.79 -9.77
N ALA A 9 0.29 -18.86 -9.35
CA ALA A 9 0.13 -18.57 -7.93
C ALA A 9 -0.76 -19.63 -7.27
N ALA A 10 -0.30 -20.18 -6.14
CA ALA A 10 -1.09 -21.07 -5.32
C ALA A 10 -2.26 -20.31 -4.65
N ALA A 11 -3.36 -21.00 -4.41
CA ALA A 11 -4.40 -20.52 -3.51
C ALA A 11 -3.97 -20.78 -2.07
N LEU A 12 -4.10 -19.78 -1.20
CA LEU A 12 -3.78 -19.86 0.22
C LEU A 12 -5.06 -19.76 1.03
N GLN A 13 -5.17 -20.58 2.07
CA GLN A 13 -6.28 -20.52 3.00
C GLN A 13 -6.10 -19.34 3.96
N ASN A 14 -7.10 -18.47 4.02
CA ASN A 14 -7.14 -17.37 4.98
C ASN A 14 -7.77 -17.81 6.32
N LYS A 15 -7.79 -16.90 7.29
CA LYS A 15 -8.33 -17.16 8.63
C LYS A 15 -9.83 -17.43 8.65
N SER A 16 -10.58 -17.03 7.61
CA SER A 16 -12.00 -17.33 7.43
C SER A 16 -12.26 -18.68 6.74
N GLY A 17 -11.22 -19.47 6.45
CA GLY A 17 -11.31 -20.79 5.82
C GLY A 17 -11.40 -20.78 4.30
N GLU A 18 -11.31 -19.62 3.66
CA GLU A 18 -11.43 -19.48 2.21
C GLU A 18 -10.06 -19.67 1.53
N PHE A 19 -10.04 -20.43 0.43
CA PHE A 19 -8.85 -20.56 -0.43
C PHE A 19 -8.86 -19.47 -1.51
N LEU A 20 -7.89 -18.55 -1.45
CA LEU A 20 -7.81 -17.37 -2.30
C LEU A 20 -6.51 -17.32 -3.08
N LYS A 21 -6.61 -16.97 -4.36
CA LYS A 21 -5.45 -16.58 -5.17
C LYS A 21 -5.15 -15.10 -4.98
N PRO A 22 -3.88 -14.66 -5.11
CA PRO A 22 -3.54 -13.25 -5.03
C PRO A 22 -4.25 -12.45 -6.12
N SER A 23 -4.91 -11.37 -5.71
CA SER A 23 -5.57 -10.43 -6.61
C SER A 23 -5.60 -9.03 -5.97
N VAL A 24 -5.74 -8.00 -6.79
CA VAL A 24 -5.89 -6.62 -6.31
C VAL A 24 -7.09 -6.50 -5.36
N ALA A 25 -8.22 -7.15 -5.68
CA ALA A 25 -9.42 -7.11 -4.85
C ALA A 25 -9.21 -7.81 -3.48
N ALA A 26 -8.59 -8.99 -3.47
CA ALA A 26 -8.30 -9.71 -2.24
C ALA A 26 -7.24 -9.00 -1.38
N GLY A 27 -6.24 -8.37 -2.02
CA GLY A 27 -5.27 -7.52 -1.35
C GLY A 27 -5.90 -6.27 -0.75
N ALA A 28 -6.80 -5.60 -1.45
CA ALA A 28 -7.51 -4.43 -0.93
C ALA A 28 -8.33 -4.75 0.33
N LYS A 29 -9.01 -5.92 0.34
CA LYS A 29 -9.71 -6.39 1.54
C LYS A 29 -8.77 -6.64 2.72
N ALA A 30 -7.57 -7.16 2.45
CA ALA A 30 -6.57 -7.37 3.49
C ALA A 30 -6.03 -6.04 4.04
N LEU A 31 -5.79 -5.05 3.19
CA LEU A 31 -5.30 -3.72 3.59
C LEU A 31 -6.33 -2.95 4.43
N ASN A 32 -7.62 -3.11 4.18
CA ASN A 32 -8.67 -2.43 4.95
C ASN A 32 -8.65 -2.74 6.47
N GLY A 33 -8.02 -3.85 6.86
CA GLY A 33 -7.86 -4.22 8.26
C GLY A 33 -6.54 -3.77 8.89
N ILE A 34 -5.69 -3.03 8.17
CA ILE A 34 -4.42 -2.53 8.69
C ILE A 34 -4.65 -1.22 9.42
N SER A 35 -4.29 -1.19 10.71
CA SER A 35 -4.20 0.05 11.49
C SER A 35 -2.75 0.56 11.44
N LEU A 36 -2.56 1.82 11.05
CA LEU A 36 -1.26 2.48 11.03
C LEU A 36 -1.06 3.27 12.31
N ASP A 37 0.13 3.14 12.90
CA ASP A 37 0.58 3.98 14.02
C ASP A 37 1.03 5.39 13.55
N LYS A 38 1.62 6.16 14.46
CA LYS A 38 2.10 7.53 14.19
C LYS A 38 3.25 7.59 13.15
N ASP A 39 3.98 6.51 13.01
CA ASP A 39 5.12 6.38 12.08
C ASP A 39 4.72 5.65 10.79
N LEU A 40 3.42 5.50 10.55
CA LEU A 40 2.81 4.77 9.43
C LEU A 40 3.18 3.28 9.40
N ALA A 41 3.71 2.73 10.49
CA ALA A 41 3.93 1.30 10.59
C ALA A 41 2.61 0.60 10.92
N GLY A 42 2.40 -0.54 10.29
CA GLY A 42 1.20 -1.34 10.53
C GLY A 42 1.28 -2.67 9.83
N LYS A 43 0.61 -3.66 10.40
CA LYS A 43 0.54 -5.02 9.85
C LYS A 43 -0.79 -5.65 10.20
N ASN A 44 -1.27 -6.51 9.33
CA ASN A 44 -2.43 -7.35 9.57
C ASN A 44 -2.18 -8.73 8.94
N PRO A 45 -1.32 -9.55 9.57
CA PRO A 45 -1.02 -10.87 9.03
C PRO A 45 -2.26 -11.76 9.11
N ASN A 46 -2.57 -12.41 8.00
CA ASN A 46 -3.70 -13.32 7.88
C ASN A 46 -5.03 -12.74 8.42
N PRO A 47 -5.57 -11.70 7.76
CA PRO A 47 -6.78 -11.02 8.23
C PRO A 47 -8.00 -11.96 8.25
N THR A 48 -8.94 -11.68 9.15
CA THR A 48 -10.18 -12.47 9.31
C THR A 48 -11.29 -12.08 8.34
N ALA A 49 -11.12 -10.98 7.60
CA ALA A 49 -12.13 -10.51 6.66
C ALA A 49 -12.32 -11.51 5.50
N LYS A 50 -13.58 -11.82 5.18
CA LYS A 50 -13.91 -12.68 4.04
C LYS A 50 -13.36 -12.11 2.73
N GLY A 51 -12.74 -12.97 1.94
CA GLY A 51 -12.11 -12.62 0.68
C GLY A 51 -10.81 -11.83 0.81
N ALA A 52 -10.25 -11.66 2.02
CA ALA A 52 -8.96 -11.03 2.22
C ALA A 52 -7.83 -12.03 2.01
N TYR A 53 -6.84 -11.67 1.16
CA TYR A 53 -5.68 -12.52 0.92
C TYR A 53 -4.78 -12.57 2.17
N PRO A 54 -4.32 -13.77 2.61
CA PRO A 54 -3.64 -13.90 3.89
C PRO A 54 -2.25 -13.27 3.95
N ILE A 55 -1.60 -13.06 2.81
CA ILE A 55 -0.28 -12.44 2.71
C ILE A 55 -0.40 -11.13 1.94
N ALA A 56 -0.67 -10.05 2.66
CA ALA A 56 -0.67 -8.69 2.11
C ALA A 56 0.17 -7.79 3.03
N THR A 57 0.93 -6.89 2.44
CA THR A 57 1.76 -5.93 3.16
C THR A 57 1.76 -4.59 2.45
N LEU A 58 2.17 -3.56 3.16
CA LEU A 58 2.47 -2.25 2.60
C LEU A 58 3.94 -2.20 2.20
N THR A 59 4.26 -1.38 1.24
CA THR A 59 5.63 -0.94 0.93
C THR A 59 5.78 0.47 1.49
N TRP A 60 6.84 0.70 2.25
CA TRP A 60 7.14 2.01 2.82
C TRP A 60 8.27 2.68 2.06
N VAL A 61 8.12 3.98 1.87
CA VAL A 61 9.19 4.84 1.40
C VAL A 61 9.66 5.67 2.59
N LEU A 62 10.96 5.69 2.82
CA LEU A 62 11.56 6.49 3.88
C LEU A 62 12.05 7.82 3.31
N ALA A 63 11.70 8.90 3.97
CA ALA A 63 12.17 10.24 3.64
C ALA A 63 12.52 11.00 4.91
N TYR A 64 13.50 11.89 4.82
CA TYR A 64 13.82 12.78 5.93
C TYR A 64 12.69 13.81 6.10
N LYS A 65 12.31 14.04 7.36
CA LYS A 65 11.33 15.09 7.70
C LYS A 65 11.94 16.48 7.50
N THR A 66 13.23 16.64 7.81
CA THR A 66 14.01 17.88 7.67
C THR A 66 15.39 17.56 7.11
N GLY A 67 16.13 18.57 6.70
CA GLY A 67 17.47 18.36 6.14
C GLY A 67 17.49 18.06 4.64
N ASN A 68 16.36 18.25 3.93
CA ASN A 68 16.27 18.04 2.49
C ASN A 68 16.76 19.25 1.67
N GLY A 69 17.04 20.38 2.32
CA GLY A 69 17.48 21.59 1.65
C GLY A 69 16.51 22.03 0.55
N ASP A 70 17.05 22.40 -0.58
CA ASP A 70 16.23 22.85 -1.74
C ASP A 70 15.49 21.71 -2.45
N ASN A 71 15.84 20.45 -2.16
CA ASN A 71 15.15 19.29 -2.70
C ASN A 71 13.82 18.98 -1.99
N ALA A 72 13.52 19.62 -0.85
CA ALA A 72 12.32 19.34 -0.07
C ALA A 72 11.05 19.38 -0.91
N LYS A 73 10.90 20.42 -1.74
CA LYS A 73 9.72 20.54 -2.60
C LYS A 73 9.65 19.46 -3.67
N VAL A 74 10.76 19.12 -4.30
CA VAL A 74 10.82 18.08 -5.34
C VAL A 74 10.41 16.72 -4.76
N VAL A 75 10.90 16.41 -3.56
CA VAL A 75 10.53 15.16 -2.84
C VAL A 75 9.05 15.15 -2.49
N GLN A 76 8.51 16.26 -1.97
CA GLN A 76 7.07 16.37 -1.70
C GLN A 76 6.23 16.20 -2.97
N ASP A 77 6.59 16.88 -4.06
CA ASP A 77 5.85 16.83 -5.32
C ASP A 77 5.84 15.41 -5.89
N ALA A 78 6.98 14.71 -5.85
CA ALA A 78 7.08 13.33 -6.29
C ALA A 78 6.16 12.41 -5.49
N PHE A 79 6.17 12.50 -4.16
CA PHE A 79 5.31 11.66 -3.32
C PHE A 79 3.83 12.05 -3.41
N ASN A 80 3.52 13.35 -3.53
CA ASN A 80 2.15 13.79 -3.78
C ASN A 80 1.62 13.26 -5.11
N TYR A 81 2.46 13.21 -6.15
CA TYR A 81 2.07 12.57 -7.41
C TYR A 81 1.79 11.07 -7.22
N MET A 82 2.65 10.33 -6.52
CA MET A 82 2.44 8.91 -6.23
C MET A 82 1.12 8.66 -5.46
N LEU A 83 0.72 9.60 -4.60
CA LEU A 83 -0.51 9.53 -3.81
C LEU A 83 -1.71 10.20 -4.50
N SER A 84 -1.56 10.68 -5.73
CA SER A 84 -2.64 11.28 -6.52
C SER A 84 -3.61 10.21 -7.03
N ASP A 85 -4.82 10.62 -7.35
CA ASP A 85 -5.82 9.73 -7.94
C ASP A 85 -5.35 9.13 -9.27
N ALA A 86 -4.61 9.91 -10.07
CA ALA A 86 -4.04 9.44 -11.34
C ALA A 86 -3.09 8.25 -11.12
N ALA A 87 -2.15 8.38 -10.18
CA ALA A 87 -1.21 7.31 -9.87
C ALA A 87 -1.89 6.11 -9.19
N GLN A 88 -2.81 6.35 -8.25
CA GLN A 88 -3.53 5.29 -7.56
C GLN A 88 -4.46 4.51 -8.50
N ASN A 89 -5.10 5.16 -9.46
CA ASN A 89 -5.90 4.49 -10.50
C ASN A 89 -5.04 3.66 -11.47
N LYS A 90 -3.76 4.01 -11.65
CA LYS A 90 -2.81 3.25 -12.47
C LYS A 90 -2.26 2.02 -11.75
N ALA A 91 -2.19 2.02 -10.42
CA ALA A 91 -1.57 0.99 -9.59
C ALA A 91 -2.05 -0.44 -9.93
N PRO A 92 -3.36 -0.72 -10.13
CA PRO A 92 -3.83 -2.08 -10.46
C PRO A 92 -3.24 -2.64 -11.75
N SER A 93 -3.04 -1.81 -12.77
CA SER A 93 -2.44 -2.25 -14.03
C SER A 93 -0.97 -2.65 -13.89
N LEU A 94 -0.31 -2.17 -12.83
CA LEU A 94 1.06 -2.49 -12.45
C LEU A 94 1.15 -3.64 -11.44
N GLY A 95 0.00 -4.20 -11.01
CA GLY A 95 -0.06 -5.30 -10.05
C GLY A 95 -0.01 -4.86 -8.59
N PHE A 96 -0.22 -3.57 -8.31
CA PHE A 96 -0.28 -3.04 -6.95
C PHE A 96 -1.73 -2.78 -6.51
N VAL A 97 -1.95 -2.86 -5.20
CA VAL A 97 -3.22 -2.46 -4.59
C VAL A 97 -3.19 -0.95 -4.36
N PRO A 98 -4.16 -0.18 -4.88
CA PRO A 98 -4.22 1.25 -4.63
C PRO A 98 -4.52 1.53 -3.16
N LEU A 99 -3.86 2.54 -2.61
CA LEU A 99 -4.13 3.04 -1.28
C LEU A 99 -5.46 3.79 -1.26
N LYS A 100 -6.26 3.58 -0.21
CA LYS A 100 -7.57 4.22 -0.03
C LYS A 100 -7.82 4.56 1.44
N GLY A 101 -8.83 5.38 1.69
CA GLY A 101 -9.31 5.69 3.03
C GLY A 101 -8.22 6.25 3.95
N ASP A 102 -8.18 5.74 5.17
CA ASP A 102 -7.30 6.22 6.24
C ASP A 102 -5.79 6.09 5.89
N ILE A 103 -5.41 4.99 5.23
CA ILE A 103 -4.01 4.77 4.82
C ILE A 103 -3.56 5.88 3.86
N LEU A 104 -4.37 6.19 2.84
CA LEU A 104 -4.04 7.25 1.88
C LEU A 104 -4.01 8.63 2.55
N ALA A 105 -4.98 8.92 3.42
CA ALA A 105 -5.04 10.20 4.13
C ALA A 105 -3.82 10.40 5.05
N LYS A 106 -3.43 9.39 5.82
CA LYS A 106 -2.25 9.43 6.68
C LYS A 106 -0.96 9.56 5.87
N SER A 107 -0.86 8.88 4.73
CA SER A 107 0.30 9.00 3.83
C SER A 107 0.44 10.42 3.29
N LYS A 108 -0.63 11.03 2.80
CA LYS A 108 -0.64 12.44 2.37
C LYS A 108 -0.25 13.39 3.49
N ALA A 109 -0.78 13.19 4.71
CA ALA A 109 -0.43 14.00 5.87
C ALA A 109 1.06 13.86 6.27
N ALA A 110 1.67 12.69 6.07
CA ALA A 110 3.09 12.48 6.31
C ALA A 110 3.96 13.20 5.28
N VAL A 111 3.61 13.15 3.99
CA VAL A 111 4.33 13.87 2.92
C VAL A 111 4.34 15.37 3.19
N ASN A 112 3.25 15.95 3.68
CA ASN A 112 3.17 17.38 4.00
C ASN A 112 4.12 17.81 5.15
N LYS A 113 4.69 16.86 5.91
CA LYS A 113 5.66 17.12 6.97
C LYS A 113 7.11 17.15 6.49
N ILE A 114 7.36 16.79 5.23
CA ILE A 114 8.69 16.87 4.64
C ILE A 114 9.04 18.35 4.42
N GLY A 115 10.15 18.80 4.94
CA GLY A 115 10.60 20.19 4.87
C GLY A 115 12.09 20.33 4.57
N LYS A 116 12.55 21.59 4.52
CA LYS A 116 13.97 21.92 4.35
C LYS A 116 14.86 21.44 5.49
#